data_2bdb648023b02e15115f58db7803b1b5
#
_entry.id   2bdb648023b02e15115f58db7803b1b5
#
_cell.length_a   1.000
_cell.length_b   1.000
_cell.length_c   1.000
_cell.angle_alpha   90.00
_cell.angle_beta   90.00
_cell.angle_gamma   90.00
#
_symmetry.space_group_name_H-M   'P 1'
#
loop_
_entity.id
_entity.type
_entity.pdbx_description
1 polymer ?
#
loop_
_entity_poly.entity_id
_entity_poly.type
_entity_poly.pdbx_seq_one_letter_code
_entity_poly.pdbx_strand_id
1 'polypeptide(L)'
;MKREKIAVVTGAGGTLGSAMAVDLGRQGYKVVLVGRSLDKLKVTESRILANGGTCRSLTADVRDLEQVQALRDEVVRDYGLCTVLINAAGGNQPPAVTTLNSFDPSELEAGFDGRGFFNLDMARFLDVIDVNIMGTVIPCQVFAADMYRAGGGCILNFASMNTYRPLSRVPAYALSKAAVSNFTQWLACYLAPAGIRVNAVAPGFFLNDRSRKLLLTPDGGYSARGANIIRQTPMKRFGEAEELLGCMNWLLDDEKAGFVTGITVPVDGGFLTDTGL
;
A
#
# COMPACT_ATOMS: atom_id res chain seq x y z
N MET A 1 -31.31 -1.41 1.13
CA MET A 1 -30.81 -1.09 -0.24
C MET A 1 -29.34 -1.52 -0.31
N LYS A 2 -28.92 -2.21 -1.37
CA LYS A 2 -27.49 -2.52 -1.59
C LYS A 2 -26.74 -1.21 -1.79
N ARG A 3 -25.64 -0.98 -1.04
CA ARG A 3 -24.78 0.21 -1.21
C ARG A 3 -24.21 0.26 -2.64
N GLU A 4 -24.07 1.46 -3.20
CA GLU A 4 -23.36 1.62 -4.46
C GLU A 4 -21.89 1.20 -4.31
N LYS A 5 -21.35 0.57 -5.33
CA LYS A 5 -19.98 0.08 -5.34
C LYS A 5 -19.04 1.15 -5.91
N ILE A 6 -18.63 2.10 -5.09
CA ILE A 6 -17.70 3.18 -5.48
C ILE A 6 -16.40 3.01 -4.70
N ALA A 7 -15.31 2.75 -5.43
CA ALA A 7 -14.00 2.51 -4.87
C ALA A 7 -13.00 3.60 -5.27
N VAL A 8 -12.28 4.14 -4.29
CA VAL A 8 -11.12 5.02 -4.50
C VAL A 8 -9.86 4.24 -4.17
N VAL A 9 -8.93 4.15 -5.12
CA VAL A 9 -7.67 3.44 -4.97
C VAL A 9 -6.52 4.42 -5.14
N THR A 10 -5.84 4.75 -4.04
CA THR A 10 -4.62 5.56 -4.10
C THR A 10 -3.43 4.69 -4.50
N GLY A 11 -2.43 5.26 -5.16
CA GLY A 11 -1.31 4.47 -5.67
C GLY A 11 -1.69 3.49 -6.79
N ALA A 12 -2.81 3.73 -7.48
CA ALA A 12 -3.37 2.86 -8.52
C ALA A 12 -2.50 2.70 -9.78
N GLY A 13 -1.47 3.54 -9.96
CA GLY A 13 -0.45 3.37 -10.99
C GLY A 13 0.69 2.42 -10.61
N GLY A 14 0.72 1.90 -9.37
CA GLY A 14 1.67 0.90 -8.89
C GLY A 14 1.17 -0.52 -9.12
N THR A 15 2.06 -1.51 -9.06
CA THR A 15 1.75 -2.92 -9.37
C THR A 15 0.59 -3.47 -8.52
N LEU A 16 0.66 -3.35 -7.20
CA LEU A 16 -0.36 -3.90 -6.31
C LEU A 16 -1.66 -3.09 -6.37
N GLY A 17 -1.57 -1.74 -6.34
CA GLY A 17 -2.74 -0.87 -6.47
C GLY A 17 -3.46 -1.04 -7.80
N SER A 18 -2.71 -1.22 -8.90
CA SER A 18 -3.28 -1.50 -10.23
C SER A 18 -4.02 -2.84 -10.26
N ALA A 19 -3.43 -3.92 -9.74
CA ALA A 19 -4.06 -5.23 -9.69
C ALA A 19 -5.40 -5.18 -8.92
N MET A 20 -5.40 -4.54 -7.75
CA MET A 20 -6.61 -4.35 -6.94
C MET A 20 -7.67 -3.53 -7.66
N ALA A 21 -7.28 -2.42 -8.30
CA ALA A 21 -8.21 -1.56 -9.02
C ALA A 21 -8.86 -2.29 -10.21
N VAL A 22 -8.07 -3.08 -10.97
CA VAL A 22 -8.58 -3.90 -12.08
C VAL A 22 -9.56 -4.95 -11.59
N ASP A 23 -9.27 -5.61 -10.48
CA ASP A 23 -10.15 -6.63 -9.91
C ASP A 23 -11.48 -6.02 -9.41
N LEU A 24 -11.43 -4.86 -8.74
CA LEU A 24 -12.63 -4.13 -8.35
C LEU A 24 -13.49 -3.72 -9.56
N GLY A 25 -12.86 -3.30 -10.66
CA GLY A 25 -13.56 -3.01 -11.91
C GLY A 25 -14.31 -4.23 -12.47
N ARG A 26 -13.68 -5.42 -12.41
CA ARG A 26 -14.33 -6.70 -12.80
C ARG A 26 -15.50 -7.06 -11.90
N GLN A 27 -15.47 -6.67 -10.63
CA GLN A 27 -16.56 -6.89 -9.67
C GLN A 27 -17.68 -5.85 -9.76
N GLY A 28 -17.62 -4.95 -10.75
CA GLY A 28 -18.64 -3.93 -11.01
C GLY A 28 -18.56 -2.70 -10.11
N TYR A 29 -17.40 -2.43 -9.48
CA TYR A 29 -17.17 -1.16 -8.83
C TYR A 29 -16.94 -0.06 -9.88
N LYS A 30 -17.46 1.14 -9.60
CA LYS A 30 -16.97 2.38 -10.22
C LYS A 30 -15.64 2.72 -9.54
N VAL A 31 -14.52 2.66 -10.26
CA VAL A 31 -13.18 2.76 -9.67
C VAL A 31 -12.55 4.11 -9.98
N VAL A 32 -12.17 4.85 -8.95
CA VAL A 32 -11.38 6.07 -9.09
C VAL A 32 -9.91 5.74 -8.82
N LEU A 33 -9.08 5.94 -9.83
CA LEU A 33 -7.65 5.68 -9.82
C LEU A 33 -6.92 6.96 -9.42
N VAL A 34 -6.20 6.93 -8.29
CA VAL A 34 -5.51 8.11 -7.76
C VAL A 34 -4.00 7.90 -7.72
N GLY A 35 -3.26 8.89 -8.17
CA GLY A 35 -1.80 8.89 -8.15
C GLY A 35 -1.22 10.16 -8.78
N ARG A 36 0.10 10.34 -8.69
CA ARG A 36 0.78 11.55 -9.21
C ARG A 36 1.07 11.52 -10.71
N SER A 37 1.17 10.34 -11.33
CA SER A 37 1.50 10.17 -12.74
C SER A 37 0.28 9.72 -13.52
N LEU A 38 -0.28 10.61 -14.33
CA LEU A 38 -1.44 10.32 -15.17
C LEU A 38 -1.15 9.15 -16.14
N ASP A 39 0.03 9.10 -16.74
CA ASP A 39 0.40 8.04 -17.69
C ASP A 39 0.32 6.65 -17.05
N LYS A 40 0.81 6.50 -15.81
CA LYS A 40 0.70 5.23 -15.08
C LYS A 40 -0.73 4.87 -14.73
N LEU A 41 -1.55 5.86 -14.38
CA LEU A 41 -2.97 5.65 -14.11
C LEU A 41 -3.71 5.22 -15.39
N LYS A 42 -3.39 5.81 -16.54
CA LYS A 42 -3.98 5.47 -17.84
C LYS A 42 -3.71 4.01 -18.26
N VAL A 43 -2.57 3.44 -17.88
CA VAL A 43 -2.30 2.01 -18.08
C VAL A 43 -3.31 1.15 -17.31
N THR A 44 -3.56 1.49 -16.04
CA THR A 44 -4.55 0.78 -15.21
C THR A 44 -5.97 1.01 -15.71
N GLU A 45 -6.30 2.25 -16.07
CA GLU A 45 -7.60 2.63 -16.65
C GLU A 45 -7.90 1.81 -17.91
N SER A 46 -6.96 1.73 -18.84
CA SER A 46 -7.12 0.94 -20.07
C SER A 46 -7.41 -0.54 -19.77
N ARG A 47 -6.76 -1.11 -18.75
CA ARG A 47 -7.02 -2.51 -18.34
C ARG A 47 -8.43 -2.69 -17.76
N ILE A 48 -8.95 -1.73 -17.01
CA ILE A 48 -10.31 -1.78 -16.46
C ILE A 48 -11.34 -1.66 -17.59
N LEU A 49 -11.16 -0.68 -18.48
CA LEU A 49 -12.06 -0.44 -19.61
C LEU A 49 -12.09 -1.62 -20.58
N ALA A 50 -10.94 -2.23 -20.87
CA ALA A 50 -10.86 -3.43 -21.72
C ALA A 50 -11.61 -4.64 -21.15
N ASN A 51 -11.84 -4.67 -19.81
CA ASN A 51 -12.66 -5.69 -19.16
C ASN A 51 -14.13 -5.26 -18.96
N GLY A 52 -14.56 -4.17 -19.59
CA GLY A 52 -15.95 -3.66 -19.48
C GLY A 52 -16.26 -2.95 -18.15
N GLY A 53 -15.25 -2.65 -17.33
CA GLY A 53 -15.42 -1.95 -16.07
C GLY A 53 -15.57 -0.44 -16.26
N THR A 54 -15.93 0.26 -15.19
CA THR A 54 -16.07 1.72 -15.15
C THR A 54 -14.98 2.32 -14.24
N CYS A 55 -14.19 3.24 -14.76
CA CYS A 55 -13.18 3.92 -13.95
C CYS A 55 -12.85 5.32 -14.47
N ARG A 56 -12.14 6.08 -13.62
CA ARG A 56 -11.58 7.38 -13.95
C ARG A 56 -10.23 7.58 -13.26
N SER A 57 -9.28 8.15 -13.97
CA SER A 57 -7.97 8.56 -13.44
C SER A 57 -8.01 10.01 -12.98
N LEU A 58 -7.63 10.26 -11.73
CA LEU A 58 -7.48 11.59 -11.13
C LEU A 58 -6.07 11.73 -10.53
N THR A 59 -5.40 12.83 -10.83
CA THR A 59 -4.06 13.11 -10.29
C THR A 59 -4.17 13.90 -8.99
N ALA A 60 -3.50 13.40 -7.94
CA ALA A 60 -3.34 14.12 -6.69
C ALA A 60 -2.08 13.63 -5.94
N ASP A 61 -1.49 14.50 -5.16
CA ASP A 61 -0.59 14.11 -4.08
C ASP A 61 -1.43 13.82 -2.84
N VAL A 62 -1.42 12.57 -2.40
CA VAL A 62 -2.22 12.11 -1.24
C VAL A 62 -1.78 12.73 0.09
N ARG A 63 -0.65 13.45 0.12
CA ARG A 63 -0.17 14.22 1.26
C ARG A 63 -0.76 15.63 1.35
N ASP A 64 -1.37 16.07 0.29
CA ASP A 64 -1.96 17.39 0.15
C ASP A 64 -3.47 17.32 0.42
N LEU A 65 -3.89 17.86 1.55
CA LEU A 65 -5.29 17.82 1.98
C LEU A 65 -6.22 18.52 0.97
N GLU A 66 -5.82 19.65 0.41
CA GLU A 66 -6.65 20.43 -0.52
C GLU A 66 -6.84 19.64 -1.83
N GLN A 67 -5.79 19.01 -2.36
CA GLN A 67 -5.89 18.16 -3.54
C GLN A 67 -6.79 16.95 -3.30
N VAL A 68 -6.70 16.31 -2.12
CA VAL A 68 -7.53 15.15 -1.80
C VAL A 68 -8.99 15.56 -1.58
N GLN A 69 -9.26 16.74 -1.02
CA GLN A 69 -10.62 17.30 -0.90
C GLN A 69 -11.22 17.62 -2.28
N ALA A 70 -10.47 18.29 -3.15
CA ALA A 70 -10.90 18.58 -4.52
C ALA A 70 -11.20 17.30 -5.31
N LEU A 71 -10.33 16.31 -5.20
CA LEU A 71 -10.53 14.99 -5.78
C LEU A 71 -11.82 14.32 -5.25
N ARG A 72 -12.07 14.37 -3.95
CA ARG A 72 -13.29 13.84 -3.33
C ARG A 72 -14.54 14.51 -3.90
N ASP A 73 -14.52 15.84 -4.09
CA ASP A 73 -15.66 16.57 -4.65
C ASP A 73 -15.94 16.15 -6.10
N GLU A 74 -14.90 15.87 -6.90
CA GLU A 74 -15.07 15.29 -8.23
C GLU A 74 -15.66 13.88 -8.18
N VAL A 75 -15.21 13.04 -7.24
CA VAL A 75 -15.76 11.68 -7.06
C VAL A 75 -17.23 11.73 -6.72
N VAL A 76 -17.62 12.58 -5.77
CA VAL A 76 -19.03 12.72 -5.34
C VAL A 76 -19.92 13.23 -6.48
N ARG A 77 -19.45 14.22 -7.22
CA ARG A 77 -20.19 14.78 -8.36
C ARG A 77 -20.43 13.74 -9.48
N ASP A 78 -19.41 12.95 -9.81
CA ASP A 78 -19.42 12.11 -11.00
C ASP A 78 -19.90 10.68 -10.74
N TYR A 79 -19.66 10.16 -9.53
CA TYR A 79 -19.96 8.78 -9.17
C TYR A 79 -20.84 8.61 -7.93
N GLY A 80 -20.81 9.57 -7.00
CA GLY A 80 -21.49 9.48 -5.72
C GLY A 80 -20.53 9.24 -4.56
N LEU A 81 -21.07 8.81 -3.42
CA LEU A 81 -20.32 8.67 -2.17
C LEU A 81 -19.39 7.45 -2.20
N CYS A 82 -18.13 7.64 -1.85
CA CYS A 82 -17.16 6.56 -1.72
C CYS A 82 -17.60 5.54 -0.66
N THR A 83 -17.55 4.25 -0.99
CA THR A 83 -17.88 3.14 -0.08
C THR A 83 -16.69 2.23 0.20
N VAL A 84 -15.67 2.28 -0.64
CA VAL A 84 -14.42 1.54 -0.47
C VAL A 84 -13.23 2.47 -0.72
N LEU A 85 -12.30 2.56 0.24
CA LEU A 85 -11.03 3.25 0.10
C LEU A 85 -9.87 2.27 0.24
N ILE A 86 -9.00 2.22 -0.77
CA ILE A 86 -7.75 1.45 -0.70
C ILE A 86 -6.56 2.41 -0.70
N ASN A 87 -5.85 2.48 0.42
CA ASN A 87 -4.66 3.30 0.58
C ASN A 87 -3.40 2.53 0.21
N ALA A 88 -3.11 2.43 -1.11
CA ALA A 88 -1.93 1.76 -1.64
C ALA A 88 -0.84 2.73 -2.11
N ALA A 89 -1.04 4.05 -1.95
CA ALA A 89 0.02 5.03 -2.17
C ALA A 89 1.10 4.91 -1.10
N GLY A 90 2.36 4.97 -1.52
CA GLY A 90 3.49 4.87 -0.60
C GLY A 90 4.71 4.24 -1.27
N GLY A 91 5.70 3.98 -0.46
CA GLY A 91 6.94 3.35 -0.92
C GLY A 91 8.16 3.83 -0.15
N ASN A 92 9.34 3.51 -0.68
CA ASN A 92 10.62 3.86 -0.12
C ASN A 92 11.47 4.62 -1.15
N GLN A 93 12.44 5.40 -0.69
CA GLN A 93 13.36 6.16 -1.53
C GLN A 93 14.82 5.73 -1.26
N PRO A 94 15.66 5.58 -2.30
CA PRO A 94 17.06 5.15 -2.13
C PRO A 94 17.87 5.97 -1.13
N PRO A 95 17.75 7.33 -1.06
CA PRO A 95 18.50 8.11 -0.09
C PRO A 95 18.11 7.89 1.38
N ALA A 96 16.91 7.36 1.65
CA ALA A 96 16.43 6.99 3.00
C ALA A 96 16.76 5.52 3.37
N VAL A 97 17.68 4.88 2.64
CA VAL A 97 18.09 3.47 2.81
C VAL A 97 19.56 3.41 3.15
N THR A 98 19.94 2.64 4.19
CA THR A 98 21.36 2.41 4.46
C THR A 98 21.98 1.50 3.39
N THR A 99 23.27 1.64 3.13
CA THR A 99 24.04 0.72 2.28
C THR A 99 24.53 -0.48 3.09
N LEU A 100 24.68 -0.30 4.41
CA LEU A 100 25.08 -1.34 5.36
C LEU A 100 23.87 -2.01 6.01
N ASN A 101 24.02 -3.27 6.35
CA ASN A 101 23.00 -4.03 7.07
C ASN A 101 23.07 -3.84 8.60
N SER A 102 24.24 -3.50 9.11
CA SER A 102 24.59 -3.28 10.52
C SER A 102 25.62 -2.17 10.61
N PHE A 103 25.81 -1.64 11.80
CA PHE A 103 26.85 -0.66 12.08
C PHE A 103 28.24 -1.20 11.69
N ASP A 104 29.02 -0.33 11.07
CA ASP A 104 30.44 -0.51 10.79
C ASP A 104 31.17 0.78 11.20
N PRO A 105 32.30 0.71 11.94
CA PRO A 105 33.05 1.91 12.36
C PRO A 105 33.43 2.86 11.24
N SER A 106 33.57 2.36 10.01
CA SER A 106 33.84 3.19 8.82
C SER A 106 32.75 4.24 8.54
N GLU A 107 31.52 4.06 9.06
CA GLU A 107 30.46 5.08 8.96
C GLU A 107 30.84 6.43 9.59
N LEU A 108 31.79 6.41 10.54
CA LEU A 108 32.23 7.60 11.29
C LEU A 108 33.49 8.21 10.67
N GLU A 109 34.09 7.59 9.67
CA GLU A 109 35.29 8.08 9.02
C GLU A 109 35.00 9.19 8.02
N ALA A 110 35.91 10.14 7.92
CA ALA A 110 35.85 11.18 6.89
C ALA A 110 35.99 10.55 5.50
N GLY A 111 34.99 10.81 4.62
CA GLY A 111 34.99 10.26 3.25
C GLY A 111 34.28 8.92 3.09
N PHE A 112 33.55 8.44 4.09
CA PHE A 112 32.71 7.26 3.91
C PHE A 112 31.73 7.44 2.75
N ASP A 113 31.86 6.61 1.72
CA ASP A 113 31.04 6.66 0.48
C ASP A 113 29.71 5.92 0.60
N GLY A 114 29.44 5.34 1.76
CA GLY A 114 28.18 4.64 2.04
C GLY A 114 27.12 5.50 2.72
N ARG A 115 25.99 4.88 3.03
CA ARG A 115 24.98 5.42 3.93
C ARG A 115 24.79 4.47 5.11
N GLY A 116 25.18 4.94 6.28
CA GLY A 116 24.89 4.32 7.56
C GLY A 116 23.78 5.08 8.29
N PHE A 117 23.57 4.76 9.56
CA PHE A 117 22.58 5.47 10.38
C PHE A 117 23.00 6.93 10.63
N PHE A 118 24.31 7.19 10.79
CA PHE A 118 24.83 8.48 11.18
C PHE A 118 24.87 9.53 10.07
N ASN A 119 24.75 9.12 8.80
CA ASN A 119 24.74 10.01 7.63
C ASN A 119 23.50 9.83 6.74
N LEU A 120 22.40 9.29 7.31
CA LEU A 120 21.12 9.23 6.59
C LEU A 120 20.62 10.64 6.24
N ASP A 121 20.13 10.81 5.02
CA ASP A 121 19.45 12.03 4.60
C ASP A 121 18.09 12.14 5.33
N MET A 122 18.05 12.99 6.35
CA MET A 122 16.85 13.17 7.18
C MET A 122 15.70 13.82 6.42
N ALA A 123 15.93 14.63 5.39
CA ALA A 123 14.87 15.18 4.57
C ALA A 123 14.19 14.05 3.77
N ARG A 124 14.97 13.14 3.20
CA ARG A 124 14.45 11.95 2.50
C ARG A 124 13.84 10.93 3.44
N PHE A 125 14.35 10.83 4.64
CA PHE A 125 13.76 10.01 5.72
C PHE A 125 12.34 10.51 6.02
N LEU A 126 12.16 11.81 6.22
CA LEU A 126 10.87 12.44 6.47
C LEU A 126 9.93 12.33 5.25
N ASP A 127 10.42 12.48 4.01
CA ASP A 127 9.61 12.25 2.81
C ASP A 127 8.99 10.85 2.76
N VAL A 128 9.76 9.82 3.20
CA VAL A 128 9.25 8.44 3.26
C VAL A 128 8.20 8.28 4.36
N ILE A 129 8.42 8.89 5.52
CA ILE A 129 7.45 8.93 6.62
C ILE A 129 6.15 9.58 6.13
N ASP A 130 6.27 10.76 5.54
CA ASP A 130 5.15 11.58 5.13
C ASP A 130 4.28 10.87 4.07
N VAL A 131 4.88 10.37 3.00
CA VAL A 131 4.10 9.70 1.95
C VAL A 131 3.40 8.43 2.43
N ASN A 132 3.99 7.67 3.35
CA ASN A 132 3.37 6.44 3.84
C ASN A 132 2.34 6.71 4.93
N ILE A 133 2.57 7.67 5.82
CA ILE A 133 1.67 7.97 6.94
C ILE A 133 0.59 8.96 6.50
N MET A 134 0.98 10.19 6.10
CA MET A 134 -0.02 11.21 5.74
C MET A 134 -0.77 10.83 4.46
N GLY A 135 -0.11 10.16 3.51
CA GLY A 135 -0.77 9.57 2.33
C GLY A 135 -1.76 8.45 2.64
N THR A 136 -1.83 7.97 3.88
CA THR A 136 -2.88 7.07 4.39
C THR A 136 -3.90 7.84 5.23
N VAL A 137 -3.45 8.71 6.13
CA VAL A 137 -4.30 9.44 7.09
C VAL A 137 -5.23 10.42 6.38
N ILE A 138 -4.70 11.23 5.46
CA ILE A 138 -5.48 12.27 4.76
C ILE A 138 -6.62 11.67 3.93
N PRO A 139 -6.41 10.66 3.05
CA PRO A 139 -7.53 10.03 2.36
C PRO A 139 -8.55 9.41 3.31
N CYS A 140 -8.13 8.77 4.41
CA CYS A 140 -9.07 8.26 5.42
C CYS A 140 -9.93 9.39 6.00
N GLN A 141 -9.32 10.52 6.38
CA GLN A 141 -10.03 11.68 6.94
C GLN A 141 -11.07 12.24 5.96
N VAL A 142 -10.70 12.36 4.69
CA VAL A 142 -11.56 12.98 3.66
C VAL A 142 -12.71 12.05 3.27
N PHE A 143 -12.46 10.76 3.05
CA PHE A 143 -13.47 9.84 2.52
C PHE A 143 -14.34 9.16 3.59
N ALA A 144 -13.92 9.11 4.87
CA ALA A 144 -14.71 8.45 5.91
C ALA A 144 -16.08 9.12 6.13
N ALA A 145 -16.17 10.45 5.95
CA ALA A 145 -17.44 11.16 6.05
C ALA A 145 -18.43 10.73 4.95
N ASP A 146 -17.95 10.44 3.75
CA ASP A 146 -18.79 9.95 2.65
C ASP A 146 -19.28 8.53 2.93
N MET A 147 -18.41 7.67 3.45
CA MET A 147 -18.77 6.32 3.87
C MET A 147 -19.89 6.33 4.92
N TYR A 148 -19.77 7.20 5.93
CA TYR A 148 -20.84 7.37 6.93
C TYR A 148 -22.17 7.78 6.28
N ARG A 149 -22.16 8.78 5.39
CA ARG A 149 -23.36 9.23 4.65
C ARG A 149 -23.92 8.13 3.72
N ALA A 150 -23.09 7.25 3.22
CA ALA A 150 -23.48 6.08 2.42
C ALA A 150 -24.01 4.91 3.27
N GLY A 151 -24.07 5.05 4.58
CA GLY A 151 -24.53 4.01 5.52
C GLY A 151 -23.43 2.98 5.87
N GLY A 152 -22.17 3.37 5.79
CA GLY A 152 -21.00 2.57 6.13
C GLY A 152 -20.04 2.36 4.97
N GLY A 153 -18.94 1.65 5.20
CA GLY A 153 -17.92 1.43 4.19
C GLY A 153 -16.77 0.55 4.67
N CYS A 154 -15.77 0.40 3.80
CA CYS A 154 -14.56 -0.34 4.14
C CYS A 154 -13.31 0.43 3.70
N ILE A 155 -12.34 0.54 4.61
CA ILE A 155 -11.01 1.10 4.36
C ILE A 155 -9.99 -0.04 4.43
N LEU A 156 -9.17 -0.15 3.39
CA LEU A 156 -8.06 -1.09 3.33
C LEU A 156 -6.74 -0.33 3.21
N ASN A 157 -5.92 -0.40 4.24
CA ASN A 157 -4.62 0.23 4.29
C ASN A 157 -3.50 -0.74 3.86
N PHE A 158 -2.42 -0.20 3.29
CA PHE A 158 -1.22 -0.96 2.95
C PHE A 158 -0.17 -0.78 4.06
N ALA A 159 -0.10 -1.76 4.94
CA ALA A 159 1.01 -1.97 5.84
C ALA A 159 2.19 -2.66 5.11
N SER A 160 2.94 -3.50 5.77
CA SER A 160 4.04 -4.31 5.24
C SER A 160 4.40 -5.37 6.27
N MET A 161 5.10 -6.43 5.87
CA MET A 161 5.79 -7.31 6.82
C MET A 161 6.74 -6.53 7.75
N ASN A 162 7.23 -5.35 7.32
CA ASN A 162 8.01 -4.43 8.18
C ASN A 162 7.25 -3.92 9.41
N THR A 163 5.93 -4.04 9.43
CA THR A 163 5.10 -3.77 10.62
C THR A 163 5.45 -4.69 11.78
N TYR A 164 5.73 -5.95 11.49
CA TYR A 164 5.98 -7.01 12.49
C TYR A 164 7.47 -7.27 12.70
N ARG A 165 8.26 -7.24 11.62
CA ARG A 165 9.69 -7.52 11.63
C ARG A 165 10.39 -6.49 10.74
N PRO A 166 11.10 -5.51 11.34
CA PRO A 166 11.80 -4.50 10.56
C PRO A 166 12.91 -5.15 9.74
N LEU A 167 12.91 -4.89 8.45
CA LEU A 167 13.99 -5.33 7.58
C LEU A 167 15.20 -4.40 7.72
N SER A 168 16.39 -4.97 7.58
CA SER A 168 17.62 -4.18 7.50
C SER A 168 17.54 -3.14 6.38
N ARG A 169 18.25 -2.04 6.54
CA ARG A 169 18.46 -0.98 5.54
C ARG A 169 17.30 -0.04 5.26
N VAL A 170 16.11 -0.25 5.79
CA VAL A 170 14.89 0.54 5.44
C VAL A 170 14.20 1.16 6.65
N PRO A 171 14.93 1.92 7.51
CA PRO A 171 14.40 2.37 8.79
C PRO A 171 13.16 3.26 8.66
N ALA A 172 13.17 4.26 7.77
CA ALA A 172 12.03 5.16 7.57
C ALA A 172 10.78 4.40 7.10
N TYR A 173 10.97 3.45 6.18
CA TYR A 173 9.87 2.63 5.67
C TYR A 173 9.31 1.71 6.76
N ALA A 174 10.17 1.01 7.51
CA ALA A 174 9.74 0.13 8.59
C ALA A 174 8.94 0.90 9.65
N LEU A 175 9.46 2.05 10.11
CA LEU A 175 8.78 2.94 11.04
C LEU A 175 7.40 3.36 10.50
N SER A 176 7.33 3.82 9.25
CA SER A 176 6.07 4.28 8.67
C SER A 176 5.03 3.17 8.54
N LYS A 177 5.44 1.94 8.24
CA LYS A 177 4.50 0.81 8.08
C LYS A 177 4.02 0.27 9.43
N ALA A 178 4.82 0.34 10.49
CA ALA A 178 4.38 0.10 11.85
C ALA A 178 3.33 1.13 12.29
N ALA A 179 3.56 2.41 11.98
CA ALA A 179 2.60 3.49 12.25
C ALA A 179 1.27 3.29 11.51
N VAL A 180 1.28 2.89 10.23
CA VAL A 180 0.05 2.59 9.46
C VAL A 180 -0.76 1.48 10.10
N SER A 181 -0.13 0.42 10.61
CA SER A 181 -0.85 -0.67 11.30
C SER A 181 -1.47 -0.18 12.61
N ASN A 182 -0.74 0.59 13.42
CA ASN A 182 -1.26 1.17 14.65
C ASN A 182 -2.43 2.14 14.36
N PHE A 183 -2.27 3.00 13.36
CA PHE A 183 -3.35 3.90 12.90
C PHE A 183 -4.59 3.12 12.43
N THR A 184 -4.41 2.00 11.74
CA THR A 184 -5.51 1.12 11.31
C THR A 184 -6.33 0.63 12.49
N GLN A 185 -5.67 0.20 13.58
CA GLN A 185 -6.34 -0.28 14.80
C GLN A 185 -7.11 0.85 15.48
N TRP A 186 -6.47 2.02 15.65
CA TRP A 186 -7.11 3.17 16.25
C TRP A 186 -8.33 3.63 15.44
N LEU A 187 -8.18 3.76 14.12
CA LEU A 187 -9.25 4.23 13.25
C LEU A 187 -10.40 3.22 13.16
N ALA A 188 -10.11 1.92 13.23
CA ALA A 188 -11.12 0.87 13.29
C ALA A 188 -12.03 1.01 14.51
N CYS A 189 -11.45 1.24 15.68
CA CYS A 189 -12.22 1.49 16.90
C CYS A 189 -13.04 2.79 16.81
N TYR A 190 -12.41 3.85 16.28
CA TYR A 190 -13.05 5.16 16.18
C TYR A 190 -14.23 5.19 15.21
N LEU A 191 -14.12 4.50 14.07
CA LEU A 191 -15.14 4.50 13.01
C LEU A 191 -16.14 3.33 13.09
N ALA A 192 -15.97 2.37 14.00
CA ALA A 192 -16.90 1.25 14.16
C ALA A 192 -18.35 1.69 14.38
N PRO A 193 -18.65 2.70 15.24
CA PRO A 193 -20.03 3.19 15.41
C PRO A 193 -20.63 3.82 14.14
N ALA A 194 -19.79 4.22 13.17
CA ALA A 194 -20.21 4.74 11.87
C ALA A 194 -20.49 3.63 10.83
N GLY A 195 -20.37 2.36 11.20
CA GLY A 195 -20.50 1.23 10.28
C GLY A 195 -19.35 1.12 9.26
N ILE A 196 -18.18 1.65 9.60
CA ILE A 196 -17.00 1.63 8.72
C ILE A 196 -15.99 0.64 9.31
N ARG A 197 -15.60 -0.36 8.51
CA ARG A 197 -14.54 -1.30 8.85
C ARG A 197 -13.20 -0.80 8.32
N VAL A 198 -12.16 -0.91 9.12
CA VAL A 198 -10.81 -0.48 8.74
C VAL A 198 -9.84 -1.61 9.01
N ASN A 199 -9.21 -2.11 7.96
CA ASN A 199 -8.22 -3.20 8.04
C ASN A 199 -6.98 -2.85 7.21
N ALA A 200 -5.93 -3.64 7.36
CA ALA A 200 -4.73 -3.52 6.56
C ALA A 200 -4.27 -4.87 6.00
N VAL A 201 -3.60 -4.83 4.86
CA VAL A 201 -2.79 -5.94 4.36
C VAL A 201 -1.31 -5.62 4.58
N ALA A 202 -0.53 -6.63 4.91
CA ALA A 202 0.92 -6.54 5.07
C ALA A 202 1.61 -7.44 4.03
N PRO A 203 1.82 -6.93 2.79
CA PRO A 203 2.47 -7.71 1.74
C PRO A 203 3.93 -8.03 2.09
N GLY A 204 4.34 -9.25 1.74
CA GLY A 204 5.72 -9.68 1.71
C GLY A 204 6.46 -9.16 0.47
N PHE A 205 7.28 -10.01 -0.13
CA PHE A 205 8.01 -9.69 -1.34
C PHE A 205 7.22 -10.06 -2.59
N PHE A 206 6.62 -9.05 -3.22
CA PHE A 206 5.93 -9.15 -4.51
C PHE A 206 6.79 -8.57 -5.63
N LEU A 207 6.78 -9.23 -6.78
CA LEU A 207 7.51 -8.73 -7.93
C LEU A 207 6.78 -7.56 -8.58
N ASN A 208 7.54 -6.54 -8.90
CA ASN A 208 7.15 -5.39 -9.71
C ASN A 208 8.32 -4.97 -10.58
N ASP A 209 8.13 -4.09 -11.55
CA ASP A 209 9.18 -3.71 -12.52
C ASP A 209 10.49 -3.23 -11.86
N ARG A 210 10.37 -2.52 -10.72
CA ARG A 210 11.53 -2.06 -9.97
C ARG A 210 12.19 -3.19 -9.19
N SER A 211 11.42 -4.03 -8.50
CA SER A 211 11.95 -5.12 -7.71
C SER A 211 12.52 -6.23 -8.57
N ARG A 212 11.96 -6.49 -9.76
CA ARG A 212 12.51 -7.43 -10.74
C ARG A 212 13.98 -7.10 -11.06
N LYS A 213 14.29 -5.82 -11.34
CA LYS A 213 15.67 -5.36 -11.62
C LYS A 213 16.63 -5.51 -10.45
N LEU A 214 16.14 -5.57 -9.22
CA LEU A 214 16.95 -5.68 -8.01
C LEU A 214 17.08 -7.12 -7.50
N LEU A 215 16.07 -7.95 -7.76
CA LEU A 215 15.94 -9.27 -7.17
C LEU A 215 16.21 -10.41 -8.15
N LEU A 216 16.12 -10.13 -9.46
CA LEU A 216 16.37 -11.12 -10.50
C LEU A 216 17.63 -10.75 -11.28
N THR A 217 18.28 -11.77 -11.85
CA THR A 217 19.37 -11.65 -12.81
C THR A 217 18.80 -11.62 -14.24
N PRO A 218 19.55 -11.14 -15.25
CA PRO A 218 19.08 -11.06 -16.63
C PRO A 218 18.66 -12.41 -17.25
N ASP A 219 19.25 -13.50 -16.79
CA ASP A 219 18.93 -14.89 -17.19
C ASP A 219 17.73 -15.48 -16.43
N GLY A 220 17.04 -14.69 -15.59
CA GLY A 220 15.86 -15.09 -14.85
C GLY A 220 16.14 -15.77 -13.50
N GLY A 221 17.40 -15.90 -13.11
CA GLY A 221 17.81 -16.37 -11.80
C GLY A 221 17.59 -15.30 -10.70
N TYR A 222 18.04 -15.60 -9.48
CA TYR A 222 17.96 -14.66 -8.36
C TYR A 222 19.29 -13.91 -8.18
N SER A 223 19.22 -12.60 -7.99
CA SER A 223 20.36 -11.83 -7.47
C SER A 223 20.74 -12.34 -6.06
N ALA A 224 21.91 -12.00 -5.55
CA ALA A 224 22.30 -12.34 -4.18
C ALA A 224 21.25 -11.91 -3.14
N ARG A 225 20.67 -10.74 -3.34
CA ARG A 225 19.57 -10.25 -2.48
C ARG A 225 18.29 -11.06 -2.67
N GLY A 226 17.93 -11.37 -3.92
CA GLY A 226 16.76 -12.20 -4.23
C GLY A 226 16.89 -13.60 -3.62
N ALA A 227 18.04 -14.25 -3.80
CA ALA A 227 18.32 -15.57 -3.22
C ALA A 227 18.22 -15.57 -1.67
N ASN A 228 18.71 -14.50 -1.01
CA ASN A 228 18.58 -14.37 0.44
C ASN A 228 17.13 -14.25 0.89
N ILE A 229 16.30 -13.50 0.19
CA ILE A 229 14.87 -13.37 0.46
C ILE A 229 14.17 -14.71 0.28
N ILE A 230 14.41 -15.39 -0.85
CA ILE A 230 13.81 -16.71 -1.15
C ILE A 230 14.22 -17.77 -0.12
N ARG A 231 15.47 -17.74 0.36
CA ARG A 231 15.92 -18.63 1.42
C ARG A 231 15.07 -18.48 2.70
N GLN A 232 14.72 -17.24 3.07
CA GLN A 232 13.92 -16.90 4.25
C GLN A 232 12.41 -16.99 4.01
N THR A 233 11.95 -17.18 2.78
CA THR A 233 10.53 -17.34 2.46
C THR A 233 10.18 -18.82 2.39
N PRO A 234 9.36 -19.38 3.29
CA PRO A 234 9.00 -20.80 3.29
C PRO A 234 8.42 -21.30 1.96
N MET A 235 7.60 -20.51 1.28
CA MET A 235 7.06 -20.87 -0.05
C MET A 235 8.07 -20.82 -1.18
N LYS A 236 9.34 -20.41 -0.93
CA LYS A 236 10.48 -20.45 -1.86
C LYS A 236 10.26 -19.71 -3.19
N ARG A 237 9.42 -18.70 -3.20
CA ARG A 237 9.18 -17.83 -4.35
C ARG A 237 8.74 -16.43 -3.92
N PHE A 238 8.75 -15.51 -4.86
CA PHE A 238 8.08 -14.20 -4.70
C PHE A 238 6.59 -14.35 -4.92
N GLY A 239 5.81 -13.43 -4.34
CA GLY A 239 4.38 -13.31 -4.61
C GLY A 239 4.10 -12.56 -5.92
N GLU A 240 3.03 -12.94 -6.60
CA GLU A 240 2.47 -12.19 -7.72
C GLU A 240 1.30 -11.33 -7.24
N ALA A 241 1.09 -10.16 -7.87
CA ALA A 241 0.13 -9.16 -7.41
C ALA A 241 -1.30 -9.72 -7.25
N GLU A 242 -1.68 -10.66 -8.10
CA GLU A 242 -2.97 -11.33 -8.11
C GLU A 242 -3.22 -12.18 -6.85
N GLU A 243 -2.17 -12.65 -6.19
CA GLU A 243 -2.28 -13.47 -4.97
C GLU A 243 -2.70 -12.64 -3.74
N LEU A 244 -2.61 -11.31 -3.83
CA LEU A 244 -3.11 -10.41 -2.80
C LEU A 244 -4.63 -10.20 -2.88
N LEU A 245 -5.23 -10.45 -4.06
CA LEU A 245 -6.64 -10.17 -4.34
C LEU A 245 -7.60 -11.00 -3.47
N GLY A 246 -7.27 -12.24 -3.17
CA GLY A 246 -8.09 -13.09 -2.30
C GLY A 246 -8.25 -12.50 -0.91
N CYS A 247 -7.16 -12.03 -0.30
CA CYS A 247 -7.20 -11.37 1.00
C CYS A 247 -7.95 -10.03 0.93
N MET A 248 -7.69 -9.20 -0.09
CA MET A 248 -8.42 -7.95 -0.32
C MET A 248 -9.92 -8.20 -0.42
N ASN A 249 -10.33 -9.11 -1.30
CA ASN A 249 -11.74 -9.40 -1.55
C ASN A 249 -12.45 -9.90 -0.31
N TRP A 250 -11.81 -10.75 0.48
CA TRP A 250 -12.34 -11.17 1.76
C TRP A 250 -12.55 -9.98 2.71
N LEU A 251 -11.55 -9.11 2.89
CA LEU A 251 -11.63 -7.98 3.80
C LEU A 251 -12.67 -6.93 3.36
N LEU A 252 -12.92 -6.80 2.05
CA LEU A 252 -13.92 -5.87 1.52
C LEU A 252 -15.35 -6.44 1.52
N ASP A 253 -15.52 -7.75 1.66
CA ASP A 253 -16.82 -8.42 1.65
C ASP A 253 -17.53 -8.26 3.01
N ASP A 254 -18.63 -7.51 3.02
CA ASP A 254 -19.40 -7.25 4.25
C ASP A 254 -20.14 -8.50 4.79
N GLU A 255 -20.41 -9.49 3.94
CA GLU A 255 -21.05 -10.75 4.37
C GLU A 255 -20.03 -11.70 5.02
N LYS A 256 -18.80 -11.76 4.47
CA LYS A 256 -17.76 -12.68 4.95
C LYS A 256 -16.85 -12.09 6.01
N ALA A 257 -16.64 -10.79 5.98
CA ALA A 257 -15.75 -10.07 6.89
C ALA A 257 -16.48 -8.96 7.69
N GLY A 258 -17.81 -9.03 7.81
CA GLY A 258 -18.60 -8.00 8.48
C GLY A 258 -18.27 -7.78 9.97
N PHE A 259 -17.66 -8.78 10.63
CA PHE A 259 -17.19 -8.66 12.02
C PHE A 259 -15.67 -8.56 12.13
N VAL A 260 -14.99 -8.22 11.01
CA VAL A 260 -13.52 -8.10 10.95
C VAL A 260 -13.15 -6.64 10.76
N THR A 261 -12.55 -6.04 11.78
CA THR A 261 -12.02 -4.67 11.75
C THR A 261 -10.80 -4.53 12.67
N GLY A 262 -9.88 -3.66 12.34
CA GLY A 262 -8.67 -3.37 13.13
C GLY A 262 -7.52 -4.36 12.94
N ILE A 263 -7.63 -5.32 12.01
CA ILE A 263 -6.56 -6.30 11.79
C ILE A 263 -5.59 -5.87 10.68
N THR A 264 -4.37 -6.34 10.79
CA THR A 264 -3.37 -6.30 9.71
C THR A 264 -3.02 -7.73 9.31
N VAL A 265 -3.28 -8.11 8.06
CA VAL A 265 -3.13 -9.48 7.57
C VAL A 265 -1.84 -9.62 6.77
N PRO A 266 -0.85 -10.42 7.22
CA PRO A 266 0.31 -10.76 6.42
C PRO A 266 -0.07 -11.61 5.20
N VAL A 267 0.47 -11.25 4.03
CA VAL A 267 0.41 -12.04 2.79
C VAL A 267 1.84 -12.09 2.25
N ASP A 268 2.65 -13.03 2.73
CA ASP A 268 4.11 -12.96 2.63
C ASP A 268 4.81 -14.29 2.31
N GLY A 269 4.05 -15.34 1.98
CA GLY A 269 4.61 -16.67 1.71
C GLY A 269 5.27 -17.33 2.92
N GLY A 270 4.90 -16.89 4.14
CA GLY A 270 5.41 -17.38 5.40
C GLY A 270 6.70 -16.68 5.86
N PHE A 271 7.13 -15.60 5.22
CA PHE A 271 8.37 -14.90 5.56
C PHE A 271 8.47 -14.51 7.04
N LEU A 272 7.37 -14.05 7.65
CA LEU A 272 7.33 -13.65 9.06
C LEU A 272 7.43 -14.83 10.03
N THR A 273 7.15 -16.05 9.58
CA THR A 273 7.18 -17.27 10.42
C THR A 273 8.52 -18.00 10.36
N ASP A 274 9.42 -17.60 9.44
CA ASP A 274 10.76 -18.20 9.34
C ASP A 274 11.61 -17.78 10.55
N THR A 275 12.00 -18.76 11.36
CA THR A 275 12.85 -18.55 12.53
C THR A 275 14.34 -18.54 12.19
N GLY A 276 14.71 -18.92 10.96
CA GLY A 276 16.10 -19.02 10.52
C GLY A 276 16.87 -20.21 11.10
N LEU A 277 16.17 -21.22 11.66
CA LEU A 277 16.75 -22.46 12.20
C LEU A 277 16.89 -23.52 11.11
#